data_7f73a453f8c20b20294baf1aa9c85bf7
#
_entry.id   7f73a453f8c20b20294baf1aa9c85bf7
#
_cell.length_a   1.000
_cell.length_b   1.000
_cell.length_c   1.000
_cell.angle_alpha   90.00
_cell.angle_beta   90.00
_cell.angle_gamma   90.00
#
_symmetry.space_group_name_H-M   'P 1'
#
loop_
_entity.id
_entity.type
_entity.pdbx_description
1 polymer ?
#
loop_
_entity_poly.entity_id
_entity_poly.type
_entity_poly.pdbx_seq_one_letter_code
_entity_poly.pdbx_strand_id
1 'polypeptide(L)'
;PVLLGHHQTSGDPTTRIQLGVNLPAGATRAGATGLPEVTAVEYFGNLGASESLQVTFTPVASTGALPSNSWRMEIRDSAMDPASNLVGSYELVFDDGQTFGGTLRSVTVLSGGAYDAATGELALAVQGGPIAVTIGRLGDPNGLTQLESGFAPTNVARNGSPVGNFSTVEIDEHGMLRVTYD
;
A
#
# COMPACT_ATOMS: atom_id res chain seq x y z
N PRO A 1 24.72 -41.98 -2.11
CA PRO A 1 24.39 -40.83 -2.94
C PRO A 1 23.35 -39.97 -2.29
N VAL A 2 23.59 -38.67 -2.25
CA VAL A 2 22.64 -37.70 -1.74
C VAL A 2 21.68 -37.33 -2.88
N LEU A 3 20.40 -37.69 -2.74
CA LEU A 3 19.36 -37.31 -3.68
C LEU A 3 18.78 -35.98 -3.21
N LEU A 4 19.10 -34.91 -3.92
CA LEU A 4 18.47 -33.61 -3.73
C LEU A 4 17.33 -33.50 -4.73
N GLY A 5 16.10 -33.62 -4.24
CA GLY A 5 14.93 -33.24 -5.04
C GLY A 5 14.90 -31.73 -5.27
N HIS A 6 14.27 -31.30 -6.35
CA HIS A 6 13.99 -29.89 -6.56
C HIS A 6 12.97 -29.42 -5.49
N HIS A 7 13.45 -28.79 -4.45
CA HIS A 7 12.59 -28.17 -3.44
C HIS A 7 12.53 -26.68 -3.69
N GLN A 8 11.32 -26.21 -3.96
CA GLN A 8 10.99 -24.78 -3.90
C GLN A 8 10.64 -24.45 -2.46
N THR A 9 11.14 -23.32 -1.95
CA THR A 9 10.61 -22.76 -0.72
C THR A 9 9.22 -22.20 -1.04
N SER A 10 8.22 -22.58 -0.26
CA SER A 10 6.90 -21.96 -0.35
C SER A 10 7.04 -20.49 0.02
N GLY A 11 6.59 -19.60 -0.85
CA GLY A 11 6.50 -18.18 -0.53
C GLY A 11 5.44 -17.94 0.55
N ASP A 12 5.58 -16.83 1.27
CA ASP A 12 4.58 -16.38 2.23
C ASP A 12 3.73 -15.29 1.57
N PRO A 13 2.40 -15.46 1.47
CA PRO A 13 1.53 -14.42 0.92
C PRO A 13 1.58 -13.16 1.78
N THR A 14 1.46 -12.01 1.15
CA THR A 14 1.36 -10.74 1.84
C THR A 14 0.00 -10.63 2.53
N THR A 15 0.00 -10.31 3.82
CA THR A 15 -1.21 -10.09 4.62
C THR A 15 -1.28 -8.68 5.19
N ARG A 16 -0.16 -7.95 5.22
CA ARG A 16 -0.05 -6.60 5.77
C ARG A 16 0.79 -5.71 4.87
N ILE A 17 0.29 -4.50 4.65
CA ILE A 17 0.99 -3.43 3.93
C ILE A 17 0.94 -2.17 4.80
N GLN A 18 2.09 -1.48 4.91
CA GLN A 18 2.18 -0.13 5.45
C GLN A 18 2.20 0.82 4.26
N LEU A 19 1.32 1.81 4.25
CA LEU A 19 1.23 2.81 3.19
C LEU A 19 1.29 4.20 3.79
N GLY A 20 2.47 4.79 3.81
CA GLY A 20 2.70 6.20 4.17
C GLY A 20 3.16 6.96 2.94
N VAL A 21 2.42 7.99 2.57
CA VAL A 21 2.67 8.82 1.38
C VAL A 21 2.33 10.25 1.73
N ASN A 22 3.14 11.20 1.28
CA ASN A 22 2.79 12.61 1.36
C ASN A 22 2.07 13.05 0.10
N LEU A 23 0.91 13.69 0.27
CA LEU A 23 0.14 14.33 -0.80
C LEU A 23 0.40 15.84 -0.78
N PRO A 24 0.61 16.48 -1.95
CA PRO A 24 0.92 17.90 -1.99
C PRO A 24 -0.29 18.75 -1.60
N ALA A 25 -0.15 19.54 -0.54
CA ALA A 25 -1.24 20.35 0.01
C ALA A 25 -1.80 21.36 -0.99
N GLY A 26 -0.96 21.90 -1.87
CA GLY A 26 -1.39 22.84 -2.90
C GLY A 26 -2.35 22.28 -3.94
N ALA A 27 -2.43 20.97 -4.08
CA ALA A 27 -3.27 20.33 -5.10
C ALA A 27 -4.77 20.42 -4.82
N THR A 28 -5.19 20.75 -3.59
CA THR A 28 -6.61 20.88 -3.22
C THR A 28 -7.10 22.32 -3.20
N ARG A 29 -6.27 23.28 -3.60
CA ARG A 29 -6.63 24.70 -3.73
C ARG A 29 -7.52 24.95 -4.93
N ALA A 30 -8.28 26.03 -4.90
CA ALA A 30 -9.05 26.49 -6.05
C ALA A 30 -8.09 26.77 -7.22
N GLY A 31 -8.46 26.34 -8.42
CA GLY A 31 -7.67 26.52 -9.63
C GLY A 31 -6.49 25.58 -9.78
N ALA A 32 -6.28 24.63 -8.88
CA ALA A 32 -5.29 23.57 -9.04
C ALA A 32 -5.64 22.65 -10.22
N THR A 33 -4.63 21.96 -10.78
CA THR A 33 -4.80 21.16 -12.01
C THR A 33 -5.71 19.96 -11.86
N GLY A 34 -5.92 19.46 -10.63
CA GLY A 34 -6.73 18.27 -10.37
C GLY A 34 -6.11 16.96 -10.83
N LEU A 35 -4.82 16.95 -11.20
CA LEU A 35 -4.13 15.77 -11.68
C LEU A 35 -3.96 14.75 -10.56
N PRO A 36 -4.23 13.45 -10.81
CA PRO A 36 -4.04 12.42 -9.83
C PRO A 36 -2.56 12.11 -9.58
N GLU A 37 -2.27 11.67 -8.37
CA GLU A 37 -0.99 11.08 -7.98
C GLU A 37 -1.15 9.56 -7.87
N VAL A 38 -0.19 8.82 -8.42
CA VAL A 38 -0.27 7.35 -8.52
C VAL A 38 0.97 6.72 -7.91
N THR A 39 0.79 5.70 -7.11
CA THR A 39 1.86 4.82 -6.64
C THR A 39 1.42 3.36 -6.72
N ALA A 40 2.36 2.44 -6.74
CA ALA A 40 2.10 1.02 -6.72
C ALA A 40 2.86 0.37 -5.56
N VAL A 41 2.21 -0.57 -4.88
CA VAL A 41 2.82 -1.37 -3.83
C VAL A 41 2.80 -2.83 -4.27
N GLU A 42 3.97 -3.45 -4.35
CA GLU A 42 4.09 -4.87 -4.63
C GLU A 42 3.55 -5.69 -3.46
N TYR A 43 2.86 -6.78 -3.77
CA TYR A 43 2.50 -7.80 -2.80
C TYR A 43 2.68 -9.19 -3.39
N PHE A 44 2.78 -10.21 -2.54
CA PHE A 44 2.88 -11.60 -2.99
C PHE A 44 1.56 -12.32 -2.79
N GLY A 45 1.09 -12.96 -3.85
CA GLY A 45 -0.08 -13.81 -3.83
C GLY A 45 0.18 -15.15 -3.17
N ASN A 46 -0.87 -15.96 -3.05
CA ASN A 46 -0.83 -17.25 -2.32
C ASN A 46 0.13 -18.27 -2.92
N LEU A 47 0.45 -18.16 -4.21
CA LEU A 47 1.37 -19.04 -4.92
C LEU A 47 2.75 -18.41 -5.13
N GLY A 48 3.05 -17.29 -4.45
CA GLY A 48 4.31 -16.60 -4.52
C GLY A 48 4.49 -15.69 -5.73
N ALA A 49 3.45 -15.50 -6.53
CA ALA A 49 3.49 -14.56 -7.65
C ALA A 49 3.55 -13.12 -7.14
N SER A 50 4.38 -12.31 -7.79
CA SER A 50 4.42 -10.87 -7.55
C SER A 50 3.25 -10.19 -8.24
N GLU A 51 2.46 -9.47 -7.47
CA GLU A 51 1.34 -8.65 -7.91
C GLU A 51 1.50 -7.24 -7.36
N SER A 52 0.62 -6.32 -7.75
CA SER A 52 0.66 -4.96 -7.24
C SER A 52 -0.72 -4.41 -6.91
N LEU A 53 -0.76 -3.57 -5.89
CA LEU A 53 -1.87 -2.66 -5.63
C LEU A 53 -1.51 -1.30 -6.21
N GLN A 54 -2.28 -0.85 -7.20
CA GLN A 54 -2.15 0.50 -7.73
C GLN A 54 -3.03 1.43 -6.90
N VAL A 55 -2.42 2.44 -6.30
CA VAL A 55 -3.10 3.43 -5.47
C VAL A 55 -3.10 4.76 -6.19
N THR A 56 -4.29 5.28 -6.48
CA THR A 56 -4.50 6.55 -7.15
C THR A 56 -5.12 7.54 -6.17
N PHE A 57 -4.49 8.68 -6.00
CA PHE A 57 -5.00 9.79 -5.18
C PHE A 57 -5.40 10.93 -6.11
N THR A 58 -6.68 11.25 -6.13
CA THR A 58 -7.22 12.36 -6.93
C THR A 58 -7.65 13.49 -6.01
N PRO A 59 -7.06 14.70 -6.15
CA PRO A 59 -7.46 15.81 -5.32
C PRO A 59 -8.87 16.28 -5.68
N VAL A 60 -9.65 16.64 -4.67
CA VAL A 60 -10.95 17.27 -4.86
C VAL A 60 -10.72 18.78 -4.94
N ALA A 61 -11.04 19.36 -6.09
CA ALA A 61 -10.87 20.80 -6.27
C ALA A 61 -11.75 21.60 -5.32
N SER A 62 -11.19 22.61 -4.72
CA SER A 62 -11.96 23.56 -3.91
C SER A 62 -12.82 24.45 -4.80
N THR A 63 -14.05 24.68 -4.37
CA THR A 63 -14.95 25.66 -4.99
C THR A 63 -14.96 26.99 -4.24
N GLY A 64 -14.23 27.10 -3.14
CA GLY A 64 -14.15 28.30 -2.29
C GLY A 64 -12.77 28.90 -2.20
N ALA A 65 -12.61 29.84 -1.31
CA ALA A 65 -11.32 30.53 -1.07
C ALA A 65 -10.31 29.65 -0.31
N LEU A 66 -10.79 28.67 0.47
CA LEU A 66 -9.95 27.75 1.23
C LEU A 66 -9.74 26.43 0.46
N PRO A 67 -8.62 25.75 0.65
CA PRO A 67 -8.42 24.42 0.06
C PRO A 67 -9.46 23.42 0.62
N SER A 68 -9.83 22.42 -0.18
CA SER A 68 -10.76 21.39 0.25
C SER A 68 -10.14 20.43 1.25
N ASN A 69 -8.82 20.25 1.21
CA ASN A 69 -8.07 19.25 1.97
C ASN A 69 -8.59 17.82 1.78
N SER A 70 -9.29 17.58 0.67
CA SER A 70 -9.97 16.32 0.38
C SER A 70 -9.35 15.63 -0.82
N TRP A 71 -9.22 14.31 -0.72
CA TRP A 71 -8.69 13.44 -1.76
C TRP A 71 -9.57 12.21 -1.91
N ARG A 72 -9.68 11.71 -3.14
CA ARG A 72 -10.22 10.38 -3.38
C ARG A 72 -9.06 9.41 -3.58
N MET A 73 -9.03 8.36 -2.76
CA MET A 73 -8.08 7.26 -2.89
C MET A 73 -8.79 6.04 -3.48
N GLU A 74 -8.27 5.54 -4.59
CA GLU A 74 -8.74 4.32 -5.22
C GLU A 74 -7.62 3.29 -5.28
N ILE A 75 -7.92 2.05 -4.89
CA ILE A 75 -6.95 0.95 -4.86
C ILE A 75 -7.42 -0.14 -5.80
N ARG A 76 -6.54 -0.52 -6.75
CA ARG A 76 -6.78 -1.55 -7.74
C ARG A 76 -5.77 -2.67 -7.62
N ASP A 77 -6.25 -3.90 -7.79
CA ASP A 77 -5.46 -5.12 -7.70
C ASP A 77 -5.08 -5.62 -9.09
N SER A 78 -3.78 -5.77 -9.38
CA SER A 78 -3.28 -6.25 -10.67
C SER A 78 -3.63 -7.72 -10.94
N ALA A 79 -3.89 -8.51 -9.88
CA ALA A 79 -4.25 -9.92 -9.99
C ALA A 79 -5.69 -10.15 -10.46
N MET A 80 -6.52 -9.11 -10.45
CA MET A 80 -7.93 -9.19 -10.83
C MET A 80 -8.15 -8.69 -12.26
N ASP A 81 -9.30 -9.06 -12.83
CA ASP A 81 -9.73 -8.55 -14.13
C ASP A 81 -9.79 -7.01 -14.11
N PRO A 82 -9.15 -6.32 -15.08
CA PRO A 82 -9.15 -4.85 -15.12
C PRO A 82 -10.53 -4.20 -15.09
N ALA A 83 -11.56 -4.90 -15.54
CA ALA A 83 -12.94 -4.40 -15.49
C ALA A 83 -13.55 -4.41 -14.08
N SER A 84 -12.96 -5.14 -13.13
CA SER A 84 -13.50 -5.34 -11.77
C SER A 84 -12.42 -5.38 -10.68
N ASN A 85 -11.30 -4.71 -10.92
CA ASN A 85 -10.12 -4.77 -10.04
C ASN A 85 -10.10 -3.71 -8.93
N LEU A 86 -11.12 -2.87 -8.82
CA LEU A 86 -11.22 -1.88 -7.74
C LEU A 86 -11.54 -2.59 -6.43
N VAL A 87 -10.60 -2.62 -5.52
CA VAL A 87 -10.74 -3.28 -4.21
C VAL A 87 -11.06 -2.31 -3.07
N GLY A 88 -10.90 -1.02 -3.31
CA GLY A 88 -11.26 0.00 -2.33
C GLY A 88 -11.33 1.39 -2.94
N SER A 89 -12.28 2.18 -2.47
CA SER A 89 -12.43 3.60 -2.80
C SER A 89 -12.81 4.37 -1.54
N TYR A 90 -12.07 5.44 -1.25
CA TYR A 90 -12.17 6.18 -0.01
C TYR A 90 -12.10 7.68 -0.26
N GLU A 91 -12.83 8.44 0.53
CA GLU A 91 -12.63 9.88 0.64
C GLU A 91 -11.79 10.19 1.88
N LEU A 92 -10.67 10.86 1.66
CA LEU A 92 -9.74 11.28 2.70
C LEU A 92 -9.87 12.78 2.90
N VAL A 93 -10.00 13.21 4.15
CA VAL A 93 -9.93 14.63 4.51
C VAL A 93 -8.75 14.81 5.46
N PHE A 94 -7.91 15.81 5.19
CA PHE A 94 -6.74 16.11 6.00
C PHE A 94 -7.01 17.34 6.87
N ASP A 95 -6.37 17.36 8.03
CA ASP A 95 -6.41 18.48 8.95
C ASP A 95 -5.46 19.58 8.49
N ASP A 96 -5.85 20.83 8.63
CA ASP A 96 -5.01 22.00 8.34
C ASP A 96 -4.82 22.91 9.57
N GLY A 97 -5.20 22.43 10.74
CA GLY A 97 -5.05 23.14 11.99
C GLY A 97 -3.63 23.13 12.53
N GLN A 98 -3.39 23.94 13.54
CA GLN A 98 -2.05 24.10 14.13
C GLN A 98 -1.56 22.83 14.84
N THR A 99 -2.46 22.05 15.44
CA THR A 99 -2.08 20.89 16.26
C THR A 99 -1.89 19.62 15.44
N PHE A 100 -2.75 19.35 14.46
CA PHE A 100 -2.77 18.13 13.67
C PHE A 100 -2.59 18.35 12.18
N GLY A 101 -2.18 19.55 11.79
CA GLY A 101 -2.03 19.92 10.38
C GLY A 101 -1.24 18.92 9.57
N GLY A 102 -1.79 18.53 8.42
CA GLY A 102 -1.20 17.57 7.51
C GLY A 102 -1.53 16.11 7.81
N THR A 103 -2.22 15.80 8.91
CA THR A 103 -2.63 14.44 9.25
C THR A 103 -4.06 14.14 8.80
N LEU A 104 -4.42 12.85 8.73
CA LEU A 104 -5.79 12.43 8.43
C LEU A 104 -6.78 12.97 9.48
N ARG A 105 -7.84 13.60 9.01
CA ARG A 105 -8.95 14.08 9.82
C ARG A 105 -10.16 13.14 9.74
N SER A 106 -10.43 12.60 8.55
CA SER A 106 -11.51 11.63 8.34
C SER A 106 -11.20 10.70 7.16
N VAL A 107 -11.74 9.50 7.22
CA VAL A 107 -11.74 8.51 6.16
C VAL A 107 -13.16 8.03 5.97
N THR A 108 -13.70 8.23 4.77
CA THR A 108 -15.06 7.76 4.42
C THR A 108 -14.92 6.63 3.40
N VAL A 109 -15.49 5.48 3.69
CA VAL A 109 -15.51 4.33 2.78
C VAL A 109 -16.58 4.56 1.72
N LEU A 110 -16.18 4.65 0.44
CA LEU A 110 -17.10 4.74 -0.69
C LEU A 110 -17.42 3.36 -1.24
N SER A 111 -16.43 2.48 -1.32
CA SER A 111 -16.58 1.07 -1.66
C SER A 111 -15.40 0.24 -1.14
N GLY A 112 -15.57 -1.06 -1.04
CA GLY A 112 -14.52 -1.98 -0.60
C GLY A 112 -14.43 -2.13 0.91
N GLY A 113 -13.23 -2.41 1.41
CA GLY A 113 -13.01 -2.77 2.80
C GLY A 113 -13.18 -1.62 3.80
N ALA A 114 -13.58 -1.96 5.00
CA ALA A 114 -13.77 -1.01 6.09
C ALA A 114 -12.44 -0.37 6.54
N TYR A 115 -12.55 0.85 7.07
CA TYR A 115 -11.46 1.51 7.78
C TYR A 115 -11.67 1.38 9.29
N ASP A 116 -10.65 0.88 9.98
CA ASP A 116 -10.62 0.80 11.43
C ASP A 116 -9.85 1.99 12.01
N ALA A 117 -10.58 2.93 12.61
CA ALA A 117 -9.96 4.12 13.19
C ALA A 117 -9.06 3.82 14.40
N ALA A 118 -9.25 2.69 15.08
CA ALA A 118 -8.44 2.31 16.22
C ALA A 118 -7.03 1.85 15.80
N THR A 119 -6.90 1.25 14.63
CA THR A 119 -5.63 0.72 14.10
C THR A 119 -5.09 1.50 12.92
N GLY A 120 -5.91 2.28 12.24
CA GLY A 120 -5.58 2.97 10.98
C GLY A 120 -5.51 2.04 9.77
N GLU A 121 -6.14 0.87 9.85
CA GLU A 121 -6.07 -0.15 8.82
C GLU A 121 -7.32 -0.18 7.93
N LEU A 122 -7.07 -0.43 6.63
CA LEU A 122 -8.11 -0.82 5.67
C LEU A 122 -8.11 -2.34 5.54
N ALA A 123 -9.29 -2.95 5.59
CA ALA A 123 -9.45 -4.38 5.35
C ALA A 123 -9.78 -4.62 3.87
N LEU A 124 -8.77 -4.85 3.03
CA LEU A 124 -8.95 -5.05 1.59
C LEU A 124 -9.10 -6.52 1.23
N ALA A 125 -10.03 -6.83 0.33
CA ALA A 125 -10.20 -8.15 -0.26
C ALA A 125 -9.52 -8.17 -1.64
N VAL A 126 -8.28 -8.64 -1.69
CA VAL A 126 -7.55 -8.85 -2.95
C VAL A 126 -7.80 -10.27 -3.47
N GLN A 127 -7.31 -10.57 -4.67
CA GLN A 127 -7.54 -11.89 -5.32
C GLN A 127 -7.17 -13.08 -4.43
N GLY A 128 -6.08 -12.96 -3.68
CA GLY A 128 -5.57 -14.06 -2.84
C GLY A 128 -6.15 -14.14 -1.44
N GLY A 129 -6.99 -13.21 -1.02
CA GLY A 129 -7.54 -13.14 0.33
C GLY A 129 -7.41 -11.75 0.95
N PRO A 130 -7.64 -11.60 2.26
CA PRO A 130 -7.59 -10.28 2.88
C PRO A 130 -6.17 -9.78 3.07
N ILE A 131 -5.97 -8.47 2.81
CA ILE A 131 -4.77 -7.72 3.18
C ILE A 131 -5.19 -6.54 4.05
N ALA A 132 -4.52 -6.36 5.19
CA ALA A 132 -4.65 -5.18 6.02
C ALA A 132 -3.67 -4.10 5.53
N VAL A 133 -4.18 -2.96 5.09
CA VAL A 133 -3.35 -1.82 4.64
C VAL A 133 -3.44 -0.73 5.67
N THR A 134 -2.32 -0.45 6.34
CA THR A 134 -2.23 0.62 7.33
C THR A 134 -1.97 1.94 6.64
N ILE A 135 -2.93 2.85 6.71
CA ILE A 135 -2.82 4.22 6.18
C ILE A 135 -2.64 5.27 7.27
N GLY A 136 -2.76 4.87 8.51
CA GLY A 136 -2.62 5.72 9.69
C GLY A 136 -3.95 5.97 10.40
N ARG A 137 -3.84 6.21 11.70
CA ARG A 137 -4.95 6.67 12.53
C ARG A 137 -5.22 8.14 12.26
N LEU A 138 -6.38 8.62 12.65
CA LEU A 138 -6.66 10.05 12.59
C LEU A 138 -5.69 10.80 13.51
N GLY A 139 -5.03 11.82 12.96
CA GLY A 139 -4.03 12.61 13.69
C GLY A 139 -2.62 12.00 13.72
N ASP A 140 -2.38 10.88 13.03
CA ASP A 140 -1.08 10.22 13.01
C ASP A 140 -0.18 10.80 11.90
N PRO A 141 1.02 11.35 12.22
CA PRO A 141 1.93 11.88 11.22
C PRO A 141 2.71 10.81 10.46
N ASN A 142 2.64 9.54 10.83
CA ASN A 142 3.42 8.46 10.24
C ASN A 142 2.69 7.71 9.10
N GLY A 143 1.41 7.97 8.90
CA GLY A 143 0.63 7.39 7.81
C GLY A 143 0.59 8.30 6.58
N LEU A 144 -0.59 8.39 5.96
CA LEU A 144 -0.84 9.35 4.90
C LEU A 144 -0.79 10.77 5.46
N THR A 145 -0.15 11.66 4.72
CA THR A 145 -0.04 13.09 5.10
C THR A 145 -0.35 13.98 3.92
N GLN A 146 -0.76 15.22 4.21
CA GLN A 146 -0.90 16.29 3.24
C GLN A 146 -0.10 17.51 3.70
N LEU A 147 1.15 17.57 3.33
CA LEU A 147 2.05 18.67 3.65
C LEU A 147 2.42 19.45 2.40
N GLU A 148 2.92 20.68 2.57
CA GLU A 148 3.40 21.53 1.49
C GLU A 148 4.76 21.02 1.00
N SER A 149 4.74 19.82 0.46
CA SER A 149 5.89 19.11 -0.10
C SER A 149 5.40 18.28 -1.28
N GLY A 150 6.29 17.75 -2.10
CA GLY A 150 5.94 16.94 -3.26
C GLY A 150 5.29 15.61 -2.88
N PHE A 151 4.62 15.00 -3.85
CA PHE A 151 4.14 13.63 -3.74
C PHE A 151 5.34 12.69 -3.58
N ALA A 152 5.38 11.97 -2.47
CA ALA A 152 6.46 11.02 -2.20
C ALA A 152 6.02 9.95 -1.21
N PRO A 153 6.45 8.67 -1.42
CA PRO A 153 6.36 7.66 -0.39
C PRO A 153 7.22 8.06 0.81
N THR A 154 6.67 7.91 2.02
CA THR A 154 7.37 8.24 3.27
C THR A 154 7.61 7.00 4.13
N ASN A 155 6.70 6.03 4.09
CA ASN A 155 6.78 4.80 4.85
C ASN A 155 5.99 3.71 4.15
N VAL A 156 6.62 3.00 3.22
CA VAL A 156 5.99 1.91 2.47
C VAL A 156 6.71 0.61 2.79
N ALA A 157 5.97 -0.36 3.31
CA ALA A 157 6.49 -1.67 3.66
C ALA A 157 5.42 -2.75 3.51
N ARG A 158 5.82 -3.99 3.40
CA ARG A 158 4.95 -5.16 3.35
C ARG A 158 5.60 -6.35 4.03
N ASN A 159 4.80 -7.33 4.43
CA ASN A 159 5.28 -8.67 4.74
C ASN A 159 5.15 -9.57 3.51
N GLY A 160 5.46 -10.84 3.68
CA GLY A 160 5.41 -11.83 2.62
C GLY A 160 6.73 -11.97 1.88
N SER A 161 6.85 -13.06 1.14
CA SER A 161 8.03 -13.40 0.35
C SER A 161 7.64 -14.16 -0.91
N PRO A 162 8.44 -14.03 -1.99
CA PRO A 162 8.23 -14.81 -3.21
C PRO A 162 8.55 -16.29 -3.00
N VAL A 163 8.16 -17.11 -3.96
CA VAL A 163 8.66 -18.48 -4.05
C VAL A 163 10.15 -18.42 -4.36
N GLY A 164 10.98 -19.07 -3.53
CA GLY A 164 12.41 -19.19 -3.76
C GLY A 164 12.78 -20.55 -4.36
N ASN A 165 13.76 -20.55 -5.23
CA ASN A 165 14.40 -21.77 -5.72
C ASN A 165 15.82 -21.86 -5.17
N PHE A 166 16.28 -23.06 -4.84
CA PHE A 166 17.69 -23.17 -4.46
C PHE A 166 18.58 -22.96 -5.70
N SER A 167 19.56 -22.07 -5.59
CA SER A 167 20.46 -21.73 -6.68
C SER A 167 21.78 -22.50 -6.61
N THR A 168 22.24 -22.80 -5.40
CA THR A 168 23.49 -23.54 -5.19
C THR A 168 23.38 -24.50 -4.02
N VAL A 169 24.09 -25.62 -4.16
CA VAL A 169 24.32 -26.59 -3.08
C VAL A 169 25.83 -26.80 -2.97
N GLU A 170 26.38 -26.50 -1.81
CA GLU A 170 27.80 -26.66 -1.52
C GLU A 170 28.00 -27.57 -0.31
N ILE A 171 29.01 -28.42 -0.37
CA ILE A 171 29.48 -29.20 0.76
C ILE A 171 30.86 -28.65 1.13
N ASP A 172 31.00 -28.12 2.33
CA ASP A 172 32.29 -27.64 2.79
C ASP A 172 33.22 -28.80 3.19
N GLU A 173 34.46 -28.47 3.44
CA GLU A 173 35.48 -29.43 3.85
C GLU A 173 35.22 -30.14 5.18
N HIS A 174 34.24 -29.68 5.97
CA HIS A 174 33.78 -30.31 7.19
C HIS A 174 32.53 -31.17 7.02
N GLY A 175 32.08 -31.37 5.75
CA GLY A 175 30.87 -32.13 5.45
C GLY A 175 29.56 -31.44 5.70
N MET A 176 29.57 -30.11 5.93
CA MET A 176 28.36 -29.32 6.10
C MET A 176 27.73 -28.98 4.75
N LEU A 177 26.44 -29.24 4.63
CA LEU A 177 25.65 -28.92 3.45
C LEU A 177 25.13 -27.49 3.56
N ARG A 178 25.46 -26.62 2.59
CA ARG A 178 24.94 -25.27 2.48
C ARG A 178 24.06 -25.18 1.24
N VAL A 179 22.83 -24.75 1.40
CA VAL A 179 21.88 -24.52 0.32
C VAL A 179 21.56 -23.03 0.27
N THR A 180 21.72 -22.43 -0.89
CA THR A 180 21.37 -21.03 -1.14
C THR A 180 20.10 -20.97 -1.98
N TYR A 181 19.22 -20.05 -1.64
CA TYR A 181 17.97 -19.76 -2.37
C TYR A 181 18.05 -18.34 -2.92
N ASP A 182 17.49 -18.12 -4.09
CA ASP A 182 17.33 -16.83 -4.76
C ASP A 182 15.87 -16.33 -4.74
#